data_305c8208cb267be9aacd5fa6ecc77b5d
#
_entry.id   305c8208cb267be9aacd5fa6ecc77b5d
#
_cell.length_a   1.000
_cell.length_b   1.000
_cell.length_c   1.000
_cell.angle_alpha   90.00
_cell.angle_beta   90.00
_cell.angle_gamma   90.00
#
_symmetry.space_group_name_H-M   'P 1'
#
loop_
_entity.id
_entity.type
_entity.pdbx_description
1 polymer ?
#
loop_
_entity_poly.entity_id
_entity_poly.type
_entity_poly.pdbx_seq_one_letter_code
_entity_poly.pdbx_strand_id
1 'polypeptide(L)'
;MGGDSGVHIKDDSFADMDPYALGKVIGSKIKSLGDIDLIIAGKKWIDEESNQVPIQVAEELGIPQATLASKVEVDESSKTAKVTSVIEGGEEIRELKLPAIITVEQGINEPRYASLPGIMKAKKKPCEEVGPGDLNSDEIGISADLSLIHI
;
A
#
# COMPACT_ATOMS: atom_id res chain seq x y z
N MET A 1 -1.00 10.55 -13.36
CA MET A 1 -1.45 11.80 -12.79
C MET A 1 -2.97 11.90 -12.70
N GLY A 2 -3.60 10.85 -12.26
CA GLY A 2 -5.03 10.76 -11.97
C GLY A 2 -5.39 10.90 -10.49
N GLY A 3 -4.39 10.87 -9.56
CA GLY A 3 -4.65 10.97 -8.13
C GLY A 3 -5.22 12.33 -7.71
N ASP A 4 -6.02 12.39 -6.68
CA ASP A 4 -6.66 13.63 -6.18
C ASP A 4 -5.86 14.29 -5.07
N SER A 5 -5.19 13.50 -4.24
CA SER A 5 -4.29 13.94 -3.18
C SER A 5 -3.11 12.98 -3.02
N GLY A 6 -2.12 13.37 -2.24
CA GLY A 6 -0.98 12.54 -1.87
C GLY A 6 -0.73 12.62 -0.37
N VAL A 7 -0.15 11.57 0.19
CA VAL A 7 0.41 11.55 1.54
C VAL A 7 1.86 11.11 1.44
N HIS A 8 2.76 11.88 2.03
CA HIS A 8 4.18 11.59 2.07
C HIS A 8 4.59 11.38 3.52
N ILE A 9 4.76 10.13 3.91
CA ILE A 9 5.27 9.76 5.23
C ILE A 9 6.79 9.91 5.18
N LYS A 10 7.34 10.84 5.97
CA LYS A 10 8.76 11.18 5.92
C LYS A 10 9.28 11.60 7.29
N ASP A 11 10.28 10.87 7.75
CA ASP A 11 11.11 11.26 8.90
C ASP A 11 12.38 10.39 8.90
N ASP A 12 13.46 10.91 9.45
CA ASP A 12 14.73 10.17 9.54
C ASP A 12 14.61 8.93 10.43
N SER A 13 13.71 8.93 11.41
CA SER A 13 13.42 7.77 12.26
C SER A 13 12.78 6.58 11.53
N PHE A 14 12.28 6.79 10.32
CA PHE A 14 11.71 5.73 9.51
C PHE A 14 12.73 5.04 8.59
N ALA A 15 13.94 5.60 8.46
CA ALA A 15 14.94 5.14 7.48
C ALA A 15 15.41 3.70 7.71
N ASP A 16 15.51 3.27 8.97
CA ASP A 16 16.01 1.94 9.36
C ASP A 16 14.89 1.00 9.85
N MET A 17 13.63 1.34 9.58
CA MET A 17 12.50 0.48 9.97
C MET A 17 12.45 -0.80 9.15
N ASP A 18 12.23 -1.91 9.84
CA ASP A 18 11.93 -3.16 9.20
C ASP A 18 10.53 -3.16 8.52
N PRO A 19 10.23 -4.12 7.64
CA PRO A 19 8.94 -4.19 6.95
C PRO A 19 7.73 -4.27 7.89
N TYR A 20 7.89 -4.84 9.09
CA TYR A 20 6.82 -4.94 10.08
C TYR A 20 6.48 -3.56 10.68
N ALA A 21 7.50 -2.84 11.14
CA ALA A 21 7.33 -1.49 11.68
C ALA A 21 6.78 -0.54 10.62
N LEU A 22 7.31 -0.61 9.40
CA LEU A 22 6.84 0.19 8.28
C LEU A 22 5.38 -0.12 7.92
N GLY A 23 4.99 -1.39 7.96
CA GLY A 23 3.61 -1.83 7.75
C GLY A 23 2.65 -1.22 8.77
N LYS A 24 3.03 -1.15 10.04
CA LYS A 24 2.25 -0.50 11.09
C LYS A 24 2.11 1.01 10.89
N VAL A 25 3.20 1.70 10.55
CA VAL A 25 3.20 3.14 10.26
C VAL A 25 2.24 3.45 9.12
N ILE A 26 2.35 2.72 8.01
CA ILE A 26 1.49 2.91 6.83
C ILE A 26 0.03 2.54 7.17
N GLY A 27 -0.19 1.42 7.85
CA GLY A 27 -1.51 0.96 8.27
C GLY A 27 -2.22 1.97 9.17
N SER A 28 -1.53 2.54 10.17
CA SER A 28 -2.05 3.60 11.03
C SER A 28 -2.48 4.84 10.23
N LYS A 29 -1.64 5.28 9.28
CA LYS A 29 -2.00 6.41 8.41
C LYS A 29 -3.22 6.09 7.55
N ILE A 30 -3.29 4.90 6.96
CA ILE A 30 -4.45 4.47 6.17
C ILE A 30 -5.73 4.47 7.02
N LYS A 31 -5.69 3.96 8.25
CA LYS A 31 -6.82 4.03 9.19
C LYS A 31 -7.30 5.47 9.41
N SER A 32 -6.38 6.42 9.52
CA SER A 32 -6.71 7.84 9.72
C SER A 32 -7.34 8.52 8.50
N LEU A 33 -7.17 7.97 7.29
CA LEU A 33 -7.78 8.49 6.07
C LEU A 33 -9.27 8.16 5.96
N GLY A 34 -9.77 7.20 6.75
CA GLY A 34 -11.18 6.83 6.77
C GLY A 34 -11.56 5.83 5.66
N ASP A 35 -12.70 6.06 5.02
CA ASP A 35 -13.31 5.11 4.09
C ASP A 35 -12.42 4.84 2.86
N ILE A 36 -11.71 3.72 2.90
CA ILE A 36 -10.93 3.21 1.78
C ILE A 36 -11.52 1.87 1.35
N ASP A 37 -11.94 1.76 0.11
CA ASP A 37 -12.52 0.53 -0.43
C ASP A 37 -11.45 -0.43 -0.98
N LEU A 38 -10.37 0.09 -1.56
CA LEU A 38 -9.34 -0.74 -2.18
C LEU A 38 -7.96 -0.09 -2.07
N ILE A 39 -6.98 -0.89 -1.66
CA ILE A 39 -5.58 -0.51 -1.62
C ILE A 39 -4.84 -1.30 -2.71
N ILE A 40 -4.21 -0.60 -3.63
CA ILE A 40 -3.33 -1.19 -4.63
C ILE A 40 -1.89 -0.83 -4.30
N ALA A 41 -1.05 -1.83 -4.11
CA ALA A 41 0.34 -1.67 -3.74
C ALA A 41 1.27 -2.31 -4.78
N GLY A 42 2.45 -1.75 -4.95
CA GLY A 42 3.52 -2.44 -5.65
C GLY A 42 3.93 -3.70 -4.89
N LYS A 43 4.24 -4.77 -5.62
CA LYS A 43 4.69 -6.04 -5.04
C LYS A 43 5.94 -5.86 -4.18
N LYS A 44 6.94 -5.19 -4.72
CA LYS A 44 8.25 -5.00 -4.10
C LYS A 44 8.92 -3.77 -4.69
N TRP A 45 9.86 -3.21 -3.95
CA TRP A 45 10.83 -2.29 -4.52
C TRP A 45 12.15 -2.99 -4.84
N ILE A 46 12.90 -2.37 -5.73
CA ILE A 46 14.10 -2.98 -6.35
C ILE A 46 15.20 -3.27 -5.33
N ASP A 47 15.32 -2.44 -4.28
CA ASP A 47 16.48 -2.49 -3.38
C ASP A 47 16.40 -3.63 -2.37
N GLU A 48 15.21 -3.96 -1.87
CA GLU A 48 15.05 -4.97 -0.81
C GLU A 48 14.32 -6.24 -1.25
N GLU A 49 13.49 -6.18 -2.26
CA GLU A 49 12.69 -7.29 -2.78
C GLU A 49 11.87 -8.07 -1.73
N SER A 50 11.66 -7.50 -0.54
CA SER A 50 11.09 -8.21 0.62
C SER A 50 9.62 -8.60 0.45
N ASN A 51 8.86 -7.89 -0.35
CA ASN A 51 7.43 -8.13 -0.61
C ASN A 51 6.56 -8.24 0.67
N GLN A 52 6.98 -7.67 1.78
CA GLN A 52 6.36 -7.87 3.09
C GLN A 52 5.45 -6.71 3.50
N VAL A 53 5.82 -5.46 3.21
CA VAL A 53 5.13 -4.26 3.70
C VAL A 53 3.63 -4.25 3.38
N PRO A 54 3.17 -4.51 2.14
CA PRO A 54 1.73 -4.54 1.85
C PRO A 54 0.97 -5.63 2.62
N ILE A 55 1.63 -6.76 2.87
CA ILE A 55 1.06 -7.88 3.63
C ILE A 55 0.88 -7.48 5.10
N GLN A 56 1.89 -6.82 5.69
CA GLN A 56 1.82 -6.30 7.05
C GLN A 56 0.75 -5.22 7.19
N VAL A 57 0.59 -4.36 6.18
CA VAL A 57 -0.51 -3.37 6.14
C VAL A 57 -1.87 -4.05 6.15
N ALA A 58 -2.05 -5.12 5.38
CA ALA A 58 -3.31 -5.87 5.36
C ALA A 58 -3.64 -6.47 6.73
N GLU A 59 -2.66 -7.04 7.41
CA GLU A 59 -2.80 -7.59 8.76
C GLU A 59 -3.14 -6.49 9.77
N GLU A 60 -2.44 -5.36 9.73
CA GLU A 60 -2.69 -4.21 10.60
C GLU A 60 -4.09 -3.62 10.43
N LEU A 61 -4.61 -3.64 9.21
CA LEU A 61 -5.96 -3.18 8.88
C LEU A 61 -7.04 -4.24 9.13
N GLY A 62 -6.66 -5.50 9.29
CA GLY A 62 -7.59 -6.63 9.40
C GLY A 62 -8.43 -6.85 8.13
N ILE A 63 -7.87 -6.59 6.95
CA ILE A 63 -8.56 -6.70 5.66
C ILE A 63 -8.01 -7.84 4.80
N PRO A 64 -8.85 -8.43 3.90
CA PRO A 64 -8.39 -9.45 2.98
C PRO A 64 -7.31 -8.95 2.03
N GLN A 65 -6.44 -9.87 1.58
CA GLN A 65 -5.37 -9.56 0.67
C GLN A 65 -5.24 -10.57 -0.48
N ALA A 66 -4.77 -10.09 -1.62
CA ALA A 66 -4.25 -10.92 -2.70
C ALA A 66 -2.91 -10.37 -3.18
N THR A 67 -1.98 -11.29 -3.46
CA THR A 67 -0.63 -10.93 -3.89
C THR A 67 -0.39 -11.35 -5.34
N LEU A 68 0.61 -10.72 -6.00
CA LEU A 68 1.05 -11.07 -7.34
C LEU A 68 -0.05 -10.98 -8.41
N ALA A 69 -0.93 -9.98 -8.28
CA ALA A 69 -2.03 -9.82 -9.21
C ALA A 69 -1.56 -9.45 -10.61
N SER A 70 -1.95 -10.26 -11.59
CA SER A 70 -1.80 -10.00 -13.02
C SER A 70 -3.07 -9.37 -13.62
N LYS A 71 -4.22 -9.56 -12.96
CA LYS A 71 -5.50 -8.98 -13.36
C LYS A 71 -6.36 -8.69 -12.14
N VAL A 72 -7.05 -7.55 -12.16
CA VAL A 72 -8.00 -7.13 -11.13
C VAL A 72 -9.29 -6.64 -11.79
N GLU A 73 -10.42 -7.20 -11.36
CA GLU A 73 -11.76 -6.81 -11.79
C GLU A 73 -12.57 -6.45 -10.55
N VAL A 74 -13.00 -5.18 -10.43
CA VAL A 74 -13.76 -4.67 -9.28
C VAL A 74 -15.24 -4.60 -9.65
N ASP A 75 -16.08 -5.17 -8.80
CA ASP A 75 -17.53 -5.01 -8.85
C ASP A 75 -17.99 -4.09 -7.69
N GLU A 76 -18.31 -2.87 -8.03
CA GLU A 76 -18.78 -1.86 -7.06
C GLU A 76 -20.14 -2.23 -6.46
N SER A 77 -20.97 -2.96 -7.22
CA SER A 77 -22.35 -3.30 -6.80
C SER A 77 -22.35 -4.37 -5.71
N SER A 78 -21.48 -5.37 -5.83
CA SER A 78 -21.31 -6.45 -4.85
C SER A 78 -20.25 -6.14 -3.79
N LYS A 79 -19.50 -5.04 -3.95
CA LYS A 79 -18.32 -4.70 -3.15
C LYS A 79 -17.31 -5.85 -3.08
N THR A 80 -16.99 -6.40 -4.24
CA THR A 80 -16.00 -7.47 -4.37
C THR A 80 -14.95 -7.13 -5.42
N ALA A 81 -13.77 -7.73 -5.28
CA ALA A 81 -12.69 -7.70 -6.27
C ALA A 81 -12.31 -9.12 -6.65
N LYS A 82 -12.38 -9.44 -7.95
CA LYS A 82 -11.86 -10.69 -8.51
C LYS A 82 -10.42 -10.46 -8.96
N VAL A 83 -9.52 -11.22 -8.38
CA VAL A 83 -8.07 -11.08 -8.58
C VAL A 83 -7.54 -12.36 -9.19
N THR A 84 -6.82 -12.23 -10.31
CA THR A 84 -6.02 -13.32 -10.87
C THR A 84 -4.58 -13.10 -10.46
N SER A 85 -4.00 -14.06 -9.77
CA SER A 85 -2.62 -14.04 -9.28
C SER A 85 -1.79 -15.09 -9.99
N VAL A 86 -0.55 -14.76 -10.30
CA VAL A 86 0.41 -15.72 -10.88
C VAL A 86 1.03 -16.52 -9.73
N ILE A 87 0.93 -17.83 -9.81
CA ILE A 87 1.52 -18.78 -8.86
C ILE A 87 2.45 -19.75 -9.59
N GLU A 88 3.25 -20.51 -8.85
CA GLU A 88 4.07 -21.56 -9.44
C GLU A 88 3.18 -22.62 -10.09
N GLY A 89 3.35 -22.78 -11.41
CA GLY A 89 2.61 -23.77 -12.20
C GLY A 89 1.26 -23.32 -12.74
N GLY A 90 0.85 -22.04 -12.56
CA GLY A 90 -0.40 -21.55 -13.13
C GLY A 90 -0.90 -20.22 -12.60
N GLU A 91 -2.20 -20.08 -12.62
CA GLU A 91 -2.91 -18.90 -12.12
C GLU A 91 -3.93 -19.30 -11.05
N GLU A 92 -4.06 -18.47 -10.04
CA GLU A 92 -5.08 -18.59 -9.01
C GLU A 92 -6.07 -17.43 -9.14
N ILE A 93 -7.36 -17.75 -9.10
CA ILE A 93 -8.41 -16.73 -9.11
C ILE A 93 -9.05 -16.69 -7.72
N ARG A 94 -9.01 -15.52 -7.10
CA ARG A 94 -9.64 -15.24 -5.80
C ARG A 94 -10.70 -14.16 -5.94
N GLU A 95 -11.76 -14.29 -5.16
CA GLU A 95 -12.73 -13.22 -4.96
C GLU A 95 -12.60 -12.69 -3.52
N LEU A 96 -12.35 -11.40 -3.40
CA LEU A 96 -12.15 -10.71 -2.13
C LEU A 96 -13.32 -9.77 -1.87
N LYS A 97 -13.77 -9.71 -0.62
CA LYS A 97 -14.67 -8.65 -0.17
C LYS A 97 -13.89 -7.36 0.07
N LEU A 98 -14.44 -6.23 -0.33
CA LEU A 98 -13.88 -4.92 -0.04
C LEU A 98 -14.27 -4.46 1.38
N PRO A 99 -13.41 -3.72 2.10
CA PRO A 99 -12.08 -3.26 1.67
C PRO A 99 -11.05 -4.37 1.58
N ALA A 100 -10.10 -4.25 0.65
CA ALA A 100 -9.03 -5.23 0.44
C ALA A 100 -7.72 -4.56 0.00
N ILE A 101 -6.60 -5.27 0.17
CA ILE A 101 -5.30 -4.87 -0.39
C ILE A 101 -4.86 -5.86 -1.47
N ILE A 102 -4.36 -5.34 -2.58
CA ILE A 102 -3.89 -6.15 -3.71
C ILE A 102 -2.49 -5.69 -4.09
N THR A 103 -1.53 -6.62 -4.10
CA THR A 103 -0.21 -6.32 -4.66
C THR A 103 -0.18 -6.70 -6.13
N VAL A 104 0.34 -5.80 -6.94
CA VAL A 104 0.32 -5.93 -8.40
C VAL A 104 1.70 -6.23 -8.97
N GLU A 105 1.70 -7.02 -10.05
CA GLU A 105 2.89 -7.33 -10.83
C GLU A 105 3.15 -6.29 -11.93
N GLN A 106 4.39 -6.27 -12.40
CA GLN A 106 4.77 -5.51 -13.58
C GLN A 106 3.98 -6.00 -14.79
N GLY A 107 3.46 -5.07 -15.57
CA GLY A 107 2.72 -5.39 -16.81
C GLY A 107 1.21 -5.52 -16.63
N ILE A 108 0.67 -5.36 -15.43
CA ILE A 108 -0.80 -5.33 -15.22
C ILE A 108 -1.48 -4.23 -16.02
N ASN A 109 -0.78 -3.12 -16.24
CA ASN A 109 -1.22 -2.00 -17.08
C ASN A 109 -0.05 -1.43 -17.89
N GLU A 110 -0.34 -0.83 -19.05
CA GLU A 110 0.61 0.01 -19.75
C GLU A 110 0.62 1.43 -19.15
N PRO A 111 1.79 1.94 -18.70
CA PRO A 111 1.89 3.28 -18.14
C PRO A 111 1.52 4.34 -19.19
N ARG A 112 0.60 5.23 -18.81
CA ARG A 112 0.25 6.39 -19.66
C ARG A 112 1.30 7.49 -19.52
N TYR A 113 1.68 8.10 -20.62
CA TYR A 113 2.55 9.27 -20.61
C TYR A 113 1.87 10.48 -19.96
N ALA A 114 2.62 11.20 -19.15
CA ALA A 114 2.14 12.43 -18.54
C ALA A 114 2.04 13.55 -19.56
N SER A 115 0.85 14.14 -19.74
CA SER A 115 0.69 15.35 -20.54
C SER A 115 1.16 16.60 -19.78
N LEU A 116 1.62 17.65 -20.48
CA LEU A 116 1.98 18.90 -19.86
C LEU A 116 0.87 19.50 -18.96
N PRO A 117 -0.39 19.57 -19.40
CA PRO A 117 -1.49 20.01 -18.52
C PRO A 117 -1.66 19.11 -17.30
N GLY A 118 -1.45 17.80 -17.45
CA GLY A 118 -1.52 16.83 -16.35
C GLY A 118 -0.44 17.08 -15.29
N ILE A 119 0.79 17.40 -15.72
CA ILE A 119 1.90 17.75 -14.82
C ILE A 119 1.59 19.04 -14.06
N MET A 120 1.07 20.07 -14.76
CA MET A 120 0.72 21.34 -14.15
C MET A 120 -0.41 21.22 -13.12
N LYS A 121 -1.41 20.37 -13.41
CA LYS A 121 -2.48 20.05 -12.45
C LYS A 121 -1.97 19.29 -11.24
N ALA A 122 -1.10 18.31 -11.45
CA ALA A 122 -0.55 17.48 -10.37
C ALA A 122 0.26 18.33 -9.35
N LYS A 123 1.02 19.33 -9.81
CA LYS A 123 1.77 20.24 -8.93
C LYS A 123 0.89 21.07 -7.97
N LYS A 124 -0.40 21.23 -8.29
CA LYS A 124 -1.36 22.00 -7.47
C LYS A 124 -2.19 21.13 -6.54
N LYS A 125 -2.06 19.81 -6.63
CA LYS A 125 -2.82 18.89 -5.76
C LYS A 125 -2.23 18.89 -4.35
N PRO A 126 -3.09 18.74 -3.32
CA PRO A 126 -2.62 18.66 -1.95
C PRO A 126 -1.75 17.42 -1.77
N CYS A 127 -0.61 17.62 -1.12
CA CYS A 127 0.27 16.55 -0.65
C CYS A 127 0.56 16.83 0.82
N GLU A 128 0.05 15.98 1.69
CA GLU A 128 0.26 16.06 3.14
C GLU A 128 1.62 15.41 3.46
N GLU A 129 2.47 16.12 4.19
CA GLU A 129 3.66 15.51 4.80
C GLU A 129 3.31 15.06 6.21
N VAL A 130 3.66 13.82 6.55
CA VAL A 130 3.33 13.16 7.81
C VAL A 130 4.60 12.67 8.47
N GLY A 131 4.83 13.14 9.69
CA GLY A 131 5.90 12.68 10.56
C GLY A 131 5.40 11.80 11.72
N PRO A 132 6.32 11.36 12.62
CA PRO A 132 5.96 10.52 13.76
C PRO A 132 4.91 11.12 14.69
N GLY A 133 4.91 12.46 14.83
CA GLY A 133 3.96 13.19 15.68
C GLY A 133 2.53 13.23 15.15
N ASP A 134 2.33 12.95 13.87
CA ASP A 134 1.02 12.94 13.21
C ASP A 134 0.40 11.53 13.20
N LEU A 135 1.15 10.54 13.66
CA LEU A 135 0.73 9.15 13.76
C LEU A 135 0.39 8.83 15.22
N ASN A 136 -0.63 8.03 15.45
CA ASN A 136 -0.97 7.55 16.80
C ASN A 136 0.14 6.61 17.32
N SER A 137 1.17 7.18 17.93
CA SER A 137 2.31 6.43 18.48
C SER A 137 1.92 5.35 19.47
N ASP A 138 0.85 5.57 20.24
CA ASP A 138 0.34 4.61 21.22
C ASP A 138 -0.30 3.36 20.59
N GLU A 139 -0.84 3.48 19.38
CA GLU A 139 -1.39 2.36 18.62
C GLU A 139 -0.31 1.61 17.82
N ILE A 140 0.74 2.31 17.43
CA ILE A 140 1.81 1.73 16.62
C ILE A 140 2.69 0.78 17.45
N GLY A 141 2.81 1.04 18.78
CA GLY A 141 3.57 0.18 19.70
C GLY A 141 5.03 -0.01 19.32
N ILE A 142 5.57 0.90 18.50
CA ILE A 142 6.96 0.90 18.05
C ILE A 142 7.70 1.85 18.97
N SER A 143 8.44 1.31 19.95
CA SER A 143 9.53 2.06 20.54
C SER A 143 10.70 2.05 19.57
N ALA A 144 11.46 3.14 19.51
CA ALA A 144 12.68 3.22 18.69
C ALA A 144 13.70 2.11 19.01
N ASP A 145 13.53 1.42 20.12
CA ASP A 145 14.40 0.33 20.59
C ASP A 145 14.04 -1.04 19.96
N LEU A 146 12.92 -1.19 19.26
CA LEU A 146 12.51 -2.46 18.65
C LEU A 146 13.15 -2.73 17.28
N SER A 147 13.82 -1.74 16.68
CA SER A 147 14.56 -1.92 15.44
C SER A 147 15.87 -2.71 15.59
N LEU A 148 16.23 -3.16 16.79
CA LEU A 148 17.51 -3.79 17.12
C LEU A 148 17.39 -5.24 17.57
N ILE A 149 16.35 -5.98 17.19
CA ILE A 149 16.41 -7.44 17.35
C ILE A 149 17.14 -8.00 16.12
N HIS A 150 18.46 -7.91 16.16
CA HIS A 150 19.30 -8.77 15.35
C HIS A 150 19.27 -10.18 15.97
N ILE A 151 18.64 -11.10 15.26
CA ILE A 151 18.83 -12.53 15.46
C ILE A 151 20.07 -12.96 14.69
#